data_d64d54212bee06de31d8f94f33ff36c7
#
_entry.id   d64d54212bee06de31d8f94f33ff36c7
#
_cell.length_a   1.000
_cell.length_b   1.000
_cell.length_c   1.000
_cell.angle_alpha   90.00
_cell.angle_beta   90.00
_cell.angle_gamma   90.00
#
_symmetry.space_group_name_H-M   'P 1'
#
loop_
_entity.id
_entity.type
_entity.pdbx_description
1 polymer ?
#
loop_
_entity_poly.entity_id
_entity_poly.type
_entity_poly.pdbx_seq_one_letter_code
_entity_poly.pdbx_strand_id
1 'polypeptide(L)'
;MRYADRPGTRREVHIDADPARVWEIVTDVEAMTGWSPELVRVEWRDGAGGPAPGVRYLGHNRHPVIGEWCTTSEITECVPCRTLTWRVLDTEGVYSDPAKDATAPMATWSFALTPAPDGGTALRQSVTLGPAPSGLSAYIGRAPDQEEAIVAYRLGELAKGMEATLEGIRRAAEA
;
A
#
# COMPACT_ATOMS: atom_id res chain seq x y z
N MET A 1 0.89 -13.48 -16.12
CA MET A 1 0.85 -12.03 -15.85
C MET A 1 2.27 -11.58 -15.53
N ARG A 2 2.79 -10.62 -16.26
CA ARG A 2 4.17 -10.14 -16.15
C ARG A 2 4.22 -8.84 -15.36
N TYR A 3 5.39 -8.50 -14.82
CA TYR A 3 5.59 -7.23 -14.12
C TYR A 3 5.30 -6.01 -15.01
N ALA A 4 5.70 -6.08 -16.27
CA ALA A 4 5.45 -5.03 -17.27
C ALA A 4 3.95 -4.77 -17.54
N ASP A 5 3.08 -5.73 -17.27
CA ASP A 5 1.62 -5.60 -17.41
C ASP A 5 0.99 -4.80 -16.25
N ARG A 6 1.80 -4.31 -15.31
CA ARG A 6 1.37 -3.61 -14.10
C ARG A 6 0.35 -4.43 -13.31
N PRO A 7 0.74 -5.63 -12.84
CA PRO A 7 -0.16 -6.51 -12.13
C PRO A 7 -0.60 -5.91 -10.79
N GLY A 8 -1.80 -6.27 -10.36
CA GLY A 8 -2.34 -5.77 -9.11
C GLY A 8 -3.28 -6.77 -8.45
N THR A 9 -3.63 -6.47 -7.21
CA THR A 9 -4.64 -7.21 -6.45
C THR A 9 -5.44 -6.27 -5.56
N ARG A 10 -6.58 -6.74 -5.10
CA ARG A 10 -7.47 -5.98 -4.21
C ARG A 10 -8.21 -6.90 -3.25
N ARG A 11 -8.57 -6.33 -2.10
CA ARG A 11 -9.48 -6.95 -1.11
C ARG A 11 -10.50 -5.92 -0.65
N GLU A 12 -11.62 -6.41 -0.19
CA GLU A 12 -12.71 -5.58 0.29
C GLU A 12 -13.35 -6.22 1.53
N VAL A 13 -13.78 -5.40 2.46
CA VAL A 13 -14.51 -5.80 3.65
C VAL A 13 -15.70 -4.87 3.86
N HIS A 14 -16.82 -5.43 4.35
CA HIS A 14 -17.91 -4.63 4.90
C HIS A 14 -17.62 -4.32 6.37
N ILE A 15 -17.83 -3.06 6.77
CA ILE A 15 -17.62 -2.55 8.13
C ILE A 15 -18.94 -1.95 8.62
N ASP A 16 -19.41 -2.40 9.77
CA ASP A 16 -20.62 -1.85 10.43
C ASP A 16 -20.29 -0.56 11.19
N ALA A 17 -19.83 0.42 10.42
CA ALA A 17 -19.54 1.77 10.88
C ALA A 17 -19.66 2.74 9.70
N ASP A 18 -20.04 3.99 9.99
CA ASP A 18 -20.18 5.01 8.96
C ASP A 18 -18.84 5.38 8.29
N PRO A 19 -18.88 5.95 7.08
CA PRO A 19 -17.64 6.31 6.35
C PRO A 19 -16.74 7.29 7.08
N ALA A 20 -17.27 8.17 7.93
CA ALA A 20 -16.45 9.13 8.67
C ALA A 20 -15.61 8.42 9.75
N ARG A 21 -16.21 7.46 10.47
CA ARG A 21 -15.49 6.64 11.45
C ARG A 21 -14.41 5.79 10.79
N VAL A 22 -14.72 5.14 9.67
CA VAL A 22 -13.74 4.34 8.92
C VAL A 22 -12.61 5.23 8.39
N TRP A 23 -12.93 6.44 7.93
CA TRP A 23 -11.96 7.41 7.42
C TRP A 23 -10.96 7.85 8.48
N GLU A 24 -11.38 8.12 9.71
CA GLU A 24 -10.49 8.43 10.82
C GLU A 24 -9.42 7.37 11.02
N ILE A 25 -9.79 6.10 10.91
CA ILE A 25 -8.88 4.97 11.11
C ILE A 25 -7.96 4.78 9.89
N VAL A 26 -8.49 4.90 8.68
CA VAL A 26 -7.72 4.75 7.43
C VAL A 26 -6.67 5.86 7.29
N THR A 27 -6.93 7.06 7.79
CA THR A 27 -5.99 8.19 7.75
C THR A 27 -4.96 8.18 8.88
N ASP A 28 -5.13 7.34 9.89
CA ASP A 28 -4.09 7.04 10.88
C ASP A 28 -3.13 5.99 10.30
N VAL A 29 -2.22 6.44 9.45
CA VAL A 29 -1.26 5.56 8.75
C VAL A 29 -0.35 4.82 9.73
N GLU A 30 -0.04 5.42 10.88
CA GLU A 30 0.77 4.79 11.92
C GLU A 30 0.06 3.59 12.55
N ALA A 31 -1.26 3.66 12.73
CA ALA A 31 -2.06 2.55 13.25
C ALA A 31 -2.00 1.30 12.35
N MET A 32 -1.74 1.47 11.04
CA MET A 32 -1.58 0.35 10.11
C MET A 32 -0.44 -0.60 10.51
N THR A 33 0.56 -0.12 11.25
CA THR A 33 1.68 -0.94 11.73
C THR A 33 1.25 -2.03 12.70
N GLY A 34 0.08 -1.87 13.33
CA GLY A 34 -0.50 -2.88 14.23
C GLY A 34 -1.22 -4.01 13.50
N TRP A 35 -1.49 -3.86 12.20
CA TRP A 35 -2.29 -4.81 11.43
C TRP A 35 -1.59 -5.34 10.18
N SER A 36 -0.76 -4.52 9.54
CA SER A 36 0.04 -4.95 8.39
C SER A 36 1.09 -5.97 8.82
N PRO A 37 1.24 -7.09 8.11
CA PRO A 37 2.31 -8.05 8.41
C PRO A 37 3.70 -7.57 8.00
N GLU A 38 3.81 -6.56 7.13
CA GLU A 38 5.08 -6.07 6.62
C GLU A 38 5.45 -4.69 7.17
N LEU A 39 4.50 -3.74 7.26
CA LEU A 39 4.77 -2.37 7.72
C LEU A 39 4.91 -2.35 9.24
N VAL A 40 6.10 -2.03 9.75
CA VAL A 40 6.42 -2.05 11.19
C VAL A 40 6.60 -0.67 11.81
N ARG A 41 6.88 0.36 11.01
CA ARG A 41 7.02 1.74 11.48
C ARG A 41 6.76 2.74 10.34
N VAL A 42 6.14 3.85 10.68
CA VAL A 42 5.92 5.01 9.80
C VAL A 42 6.66 6.22 10.36
N GLU A 43 7.25 7.01 9.48
CA GLU A 43 7.96 8.23 9.84
C GLU A 43 7.57 9.33 8.85
N TRP A 44 6.75 10.27 9.29
CA TRP A 44 6.34 11.42 8.48
C TRP A 44 7.53 12.31 8.15
N ARG A 45 7.53 12.88 6.95
CA ARG A 45 8.58 13.79 6.48
C ARG A 45 8.11 15.23 6.58
N ASP A 46 9.08 16.15 6.63
CA ASP A 46 8.87 17.60 6.55
C ASP A 46 7.89 18.16 7.60
N GLY A 47 7.82 17.52 8.78
CA GLY A 47 6.98 17.94 9.88
C GLY A 47 5.49 17.64 9.70
N ALA A 48 5.11 16.83 8.72
CA ALA A 48 3.74 16.38 8.54
C ALA A 48 3.29 15.48 9.69
N GLY A 49 2.02 15.54 10.05
CA GLY A 49 1.41 14.71 11.09
C GLY A 49 0.25 13.85 10.58
N GLY A 50 0.07 13.75 9.26
CA GLY A 50 -1.01 13.00 8.64
C GLY A 50 -1.06 13.14 7.13
N PRO A 51 -1.95 12.38 6.45
CA PRO A 51 -2.00 12.34 5.00
C PRO A 51 -2.63 13.61 4.41
N ALA A 52 -1.94 14.17 3.41
CA ALA A 52 -2.46 15.18 2.51
C ALA A 52 -1.75 15.03 1.16
N PRO A 53 -2.33 15.46 0.03
CA PRO A 53 -1.67 15.37 -1.27
C PRO A 53 -0.28 16.03 -1.26
N GLY A 54 0.73 15.31 -1.75
CA GLY A 54 2.14 15.73 -1.77
C GLY A 54 2.93 15.42 -0.50
N VAL A 55 2.28 15.07 0.60
CA VAL A 55 2.96 14.66 1.85
C VAL A 55 3.64 13.32 1.66
N ARG A 56 4.84 13.19 2.24
CA ARG A 56 5.63 11.96 2.21
C ARG A 56 5.85 11.37 3.60
N TYR A 57 6.01 10.05 3.63
CA TYR A 57 6.47 9.32 4.80
C TYR A 57 7.41 8.18 4.41
N LEU A 58 8.26 7.78 5.35
CA LEU A 58 9.03 6.55 5.25
C LEU A 58 8.24 5.41 5.85
N GLY A 59 8.08 4.34 5.09
CA GLY A 59 7.55 3.07 5.55
C GLY A 59 8.69 2.10 5.81
N HIS A 60 8.89 1.71 7.07
CA HIS A 60 9.85 0.66 7.43
C HIS A 60 9.12 -0.67 7.41
N ASN A 61 9.66 -1.61 6.66
CA ASN A 61 9.02 -2.89 6.40
C ASN A 61 9.93 -4.04 6.84
N ARG A 62 9.31 -5.18 7.15
CA ARG A 62 10.00 -6.43 7.49
C ARG A 62 9.26 -7.61 6.88
N HIS A 63 10.02 -8.57 6.37
CA HIS A 63 9.49 -9.82 5.85
C HIS A 63 10.45 -10.97 6.19
N PRO A 64 9.96 -12.17 6.57
CA PRO A 64 10.82 -13.27 6.99
C PRO A 64 11.89 -13.71 5.98
N VAL A 65 11.58 -13.58 4.69
CA VAL A 65 12.48 -14.00 3.59
C VAL A 65 13.24 -12.83 2.99
N ILE A 66 12.58 -11.68 2.83
CA ILE A 66 13.18 -10.50 2.17
C ILE A 66 14.09 -9.72 3.13
N GLY A 67 13.82 -9.78 4.44
CA GLY A 67 14.49 -8.99 5.46
C GLY A 67 13.81 -7.65 5.70
N GLU A 68 14.59 -6.64 6.08
CA GLU A 68 14.11 -5.28 6.36
C GLU A 68 14.41 -4.35 5.19
N TRP A 69 13.47 -3.47 4.88
CA TRP A 69 13.65 -2.41 3.88
C TRP A 69 12.83 -1.18 4.23
N CYS A 70 13.23 -0.05 3.65
CA CYS A 70 12.52 1.22 3.80
C CYS A 70 12.06 1.72 2.43
N THR A 71 10.88 2.30 2.39
CA THR A 71 10.32 2.90 1.18
C THR A 71 9.84 4.32 1.46
N THR A 72 9.97 5.20 0.47
CA THR A 72 9.32 6.51 0.49
C THR A 72 7.95 6.40 -0.14
N SER A 73 6.92 6.75 0.62
CA SER A 73 5.55 6.84 0.13
C SER A 73 5.13 8.30 0.02
N GLU A 74 4.46 8.65 -1.08
CA GLU A 74 3.90 9.99 -1.30
C GLU A 74 2.40 9.88 -1.49
N ILE A 75 1.64 10.62 -0.69
CA ILE A 75 0.18 10.73 -0.83
C ILE A 75 -0.12 11.48 -2.13
N THR A 76 -0.86 10.86 -3.03
CA THR A 76 -1.27 11.46 -4.30
C THR A 76 -2.73 11.91 -4.29
N GLU A 77 -3.56 11.26 -3.48
CA GLU A 77 -4.97 11.61 -3.35
C GLU A 77 -5.42 11.39 -1.90
N CYS A 78 -6.16 12.35 -1.35
CA CYS A 78 -6.75 12.27 -0.03
C CYS A 78 -8.10 13.00 -0.07
N VAL A 79 -9.16 12.26 -0.40
CA VAL A 79 -10.54 12.77 -0.48
C VAL A 79 -11.32 12.25 0.71
N PRO A 80 -11.75 13.11 1.65
CA PRO A 80 -12.40 12.69 2.89
C PRO A 80 -13.55 11.72 2.67
N CYS A 81 -13.56 10.65 3.44
CA CYS A 81 -14.55 9.57 3.43
C CYS A 81 -14.71 8.86 2.08
N ARG A 82 -13.75 9.01 1.17
CA ARG A 82 -13.81 8.41 -0.18
C ARG A 82 -12.57 7.66 -0.58
N THR A 83 -11.40 8.34 -0.61
CA THR A 83 -10.20 7.71 -1.13
C THR A 83 -8.93 8.26 -0.50
N LEU A 84 -8.00 7.36 -0.21
CA LEU A 84 -6.62 7.66 0.15
C LEU A 84 -5.73 6.86 -0.80
N THR A 85 -4.94 7.57 -1.61
CA THR A 85 -4.02 6.93 -2.57
C THR A 85 -2.60 7.41 -2.31
N TRP A 86 -1.65 6.49 -2.37
CA TRP A 86 -0.23 6.81 -2.28
C TRP A 86 0.58 5.99 -3.28
N ARG A 87 1.70 6.56 -3.68
CA ARG A 87 2.68 5.90 -4.52
C ARG A 87 3.97 5.64 -3.76
N VAL A 88 4.58 4.49 -4.00
CA VAL A 88 5.85 4.10 -3.41
C VAL A 88 6.96 4.43 -4.40
N LEU A 89 7.94 5.22 -3.97
CA LEU A 89 9.00 5.77 -4.80
C LEU A 89 10.37 5.19 -4.40
N ASP A 90 11.23 5.02 -5.38
CA ASP A 90 12.65 4.70 -5.20
C ASP A 90 13.47 6.01 -5.15
N THR A 91 13.35 6.74 -4.04
CA THR A 91 14.00 8.06 -3.87
C THR A 91 15.51 7.96 -3.70
N GLU A 92 16.00 6.79 -3.29
CA GLU A 92 17.43 6.54 -3.07
C GLU A 92 18.14 5.94 -4.31
N GLY A 93 17.38 5.65 -5.37
CA GLY A 93 17.93 5.04 -6.58
C GLY A 93 18.47 3.63 -6.39
N VAL A 94 17.85 2.85 -5.51
CA VAL A 94 18.30 1.47 -5.21
C VAL A 94 18.03 0.53 -6.39
N TYR A 95 16.94 0.75 -7.10
CA TYR A 95 16.50 -0.12 -8.20
C TYR A 95 16.47 0.59 -9.55
N SER A 96 16.46 1.90 -9.56
CA SER A 96 16.38 2.73 -10.76
C SER A 96 17.40 3.86 -10.73
N ASP A 97 17.73 4.40 -11.91
CA ASP A 97 18.51 5.62 -12.00
C ASP A 97 17.61 6.82 -11.65
N PRO A 98 17.88 7.54 -10.53
CA PRO A 98 17.05 8.68 -10.12
C PRO A 98 17.00 9.80 -11.18
N ALA A 99 17.98 9.85 -12.08
CA ALA A 99 18.02 10.84 -13.16
C ALA A 99 17.02 10.54 -14.29
N LYS A 100 16.47 9.33 -14.37
CA LYS A 100 15.60 8.92 -15.48
C LYS A 100 14.12 9.14 -15.21
N ASP A 101 13.60 8.81 -14.06
CA ASP A 101 12.21 9.08 -13.67
C ASP A 101 11.99 8.84 -12.16
N ALA A 102 12.38 9.82 -11.35
CA ALA A 102 12.19 9.77 -9.90
C ALA A 102 10.69 9.81 -9.48
N THR A 103 9.78 10.00 -10.43
CA THR A 103 8.34 10.11 -10.15
C THR A 103 7.56 8.85 -10.48
N ALA A 104 8.13 7.92 -11.26
CA ALA A 104 7.49 6.65 -11.56
C ALA A 104 7.42 5.76 -10.31
N PRO A 105 6.23 5.26 -9.95
CA PRO A 105 6.10 4.46 -8.74
C PRO A 105 6.56 3.02 -8.92
N MET A 106 7.15 2.45 -7.87
CA MET A 106 7.35 1.01 -7.73
C MET A 106 6.03 0.27 -7.48
N ALA A 107 5.11 0.94 -6.80
CA ALA A 107 3.75 0.48 -6.54
C ALA A 107 2.83 1.67 -6.25
N THR A 108 1.56 1.51 -6.55
CA THR A 108 0.49 2.45 -6.17
C THR A 108 -0.53 1.71 -5.33
N TRP A 109 -0.81 2.24 -4.15
CA TRP A 109 -1.77 1.71 -3.21
C TRP A 109 -2.96 2.64 -3.05
N SER A 110 -4.11 2.08 -2.73
CA SER A 110 -5.27 2.90 -2.38
C SER A 110 -6.20 2.21 -1.38
N PHE A 111 -6.87 3.04 -0.56
CA PHE A 111 -8.12 2.73 0.10
C PHE A 111 -9.26 3.46 -0.60
N ALA A 112 -10.37 2.77 -0.84
CA ALA A 112 -11.61 3.35 -1.35
C ALA A 112 -12.76 2.98 -0.42
N LEU A 113 -13.52 3.99 0.00
CA LEU A 113 -14.69 3.85 0.87
C LEU A 113 -15.96 4.08 0.04
N THR A 114 -16.93 3.19 0.18
CA THR A 114 -18.24 3.33 -0.43
C THR A 114 -19.31 3.16 0.67
N PRO A 115 -20.21 4.14 0.88
CA PRO A 115 -21.31 3.97 1.80
C PRO A 115 -22.15 2.75 1.42
N ALA A 116 -22.49 1.92 2.40
CA ALA A 116 -23.39 0.78 2.21
C ALA A 116 -24.85 1.17 2.53
N PRO A 117 -25.84 0.47 1.92
CA PRO A 117 -27.25 0.80 2.15
C PRO A 117 -27.75 0.66 3.59
N ASP A 118 -27.06 -0.15 4.39
CA ASP A 118 -27.35 -0.38 5.81
C ASP A 118 -26.75 0.66 6.76
N GLY A 119 -26.08 1.70 6.21
CA GLY A 119 -25.38 2.72 6.98
C GLY A 119 -23.91 2.39 7.26
N GLY A 120 -23.47 1.20 6.92
CA GLY A 120 -22.07 0.78 7.02
C GLY A 120 -21.21 1.28 5.86
N THR A 121 -20.00 0.75 5.75
CA THR A 121 -19.01 1.11 4.74
C THR A 121 -18.42 -0.13 4.09
N ALA A 122 -18.39 -0.17 2.76
CA ALA A 122 -17.55 -1.08 2.01
C ALA A 122 -16.15 -0.43 1.88
N LEU A 123 -15.14 -1.04 2.50
CA LEU A 123 -13.74 -0.60 2.43
C LEU A 123 -12.95 -1.53 1.53
N ARG A 124 -12.37 -0.97 0.47
CA ARG A 124 -11.50 -1.68 -0.46
C ARG A 124 -10.07 -1.20 -0.32
N GLN A 125 -9.13 -2.13 -0.22
CA GLN A 125 -7.70 -1.88 -0.38
C GLN A 125 -7.22 -2.48 -1.69
N SER A 126 -6.39 -1.75 -2.44
CA SER A 126 -5.82 -2.23 -3.70
C SER A 126 -4.36 -1.83 -3.86
N VAL A 127 -3.62 -2.60 -4.65
CA VAL A 127 -2.27 -2.31 -5.09
C VAL A 127 -2.11 -2.61 -6.57
N THR A 128 -1.33 -1.75 -7.26
CA THR A 128 -0.82 -1.99 -8.60
C THR A 128 0.69 -1.88 -8.55
N LEU A 129 1.41 -2.89 -9.05
CA LEU A 129 2.87 -2.93 -9.08
C LEU A 129 3.42 -2.23 -10.31
N GLY A 130 4.59 -1.62 -10.17
CA GLY A 130 5.24 -0.88 -11.26
C GLY A 130 4.62 0.48 -11.55
N PRO A 131 5.07 1.15 -12.63
CA PRO A 131 5.98 0.66 -13.68
C PRO A 131 7.48 0.71 -13.34
N ALA A 132 7.89 1.45 -12.29
CA ALA A 132 9.30 1.57 -11.96
C ALA A 132 9.92 0.24 -11.50
N PRO A 133 11.22 0.02 -11.73
CA PRO A 133 11.96 -1.08 -11.14
C PRO A 133 11.81 -1.11 -9.62
N SER A 134 11.81 -2.32 -9.06
CA SER A 134 11.61 -2.55 -7.63
C SER A 134 12.37 -3.80 -7.17
N GLY A 135 12.36 -4.10 -5.88
CA GLY A 135 12.92 -5.35 -5.37
C GLY A 135 12.32 -6.59 -6.03
N LEU A 136 11.01 -6.55 -6.36
CA LEU A 136 10.37 -7.64 -7.09
C LEU A 136 10.93 -7.78 -8.51
N SER A 137 11.05 -6.70 -9.26
CA SER A 137 11.61 -6.75 -10.63
C SER A 137 13.08 -7.15 -10.64
N ALA A 138 13.85 -6.74 -9.62
CA ALA A 138 15.23 -7.19 -9.44
C ALA A 138 15.31 -8.70 -9.16
N TYR A 139 14.37 -9.22 -8.37
CA TYR A 139 14.29 -10.66 -8.12
C TYR A 139 13.90 -11.45 -9.38
N ILE A 140 12.91 -10.95 -10.15
CA ILE A 140 12.53 -11.52 -11.45
C ILE A 140 13.73 -11.58 -12.41
N GLY A 141 14.56 -10.52 -12.44
CA GLY A 141 15.77 -10.48 -13.27
C GLY A 141 16.76 -11.61 -13.02
N ARG A 142 16.72 -12.26 -11.84
CA ARG A 142 17.56 -13.43 -11.51
C ARG A 142 16.96 -14.76 -11.97
N ALA A 143 15.66 -14.79 -12.22
CA ALA A 143 14.93 -15.99 -12.66
C ALA A 143 13.81 -15.61 -13.65
N PRO A 144 14.15 -15.06 -14.83
CA PRO A 144 13.17 -14.50 -15.76
C PRO A 144 12.15 -15.54 -16.27
N ASP A 145 12.54 -16.79 -16.37
CA ASP A 145 11.65 -17.88 -16.79
C ASP A 145 10.55 -18.19 -15.74
N GLN A 146 10.71 -17.70 -14.52
CA GLN A 146 9.75 -17.86 -13.41
C GLN A 146 8.93 -16.60 -13.14
N GLU A 147 9.03 -15.56 -13.97
CA GLU A 147 8.40 -14.26 -13.73
C GLU A 147 6.94 -14.37 -13.33
N GLU A 148 6.13 -15.13 -14.07
CA GLU A 148 4.69 -15.25 -13.78
C GLU A 148 4.41 -15.90 -12.42
N ALA A 149 5.18 -16.91 -12.05
CA ALA A 149 5.06 -17.57 -10.75
C ALA A 149 5.48 -16.63 -9.60
N ILE A 150 6.57 -15.88 -9.78
CA ILE A 150 7.07 -14.90 -8.81
C ILE A 150 6.03 -13.79 -8.60
N VAL A 151 5.47 -13.23 -9.68
CA VAL A 151 4.44 -12.20 -9.61
C VAL A 151 3.18 -12.73 -8.91
N ALA A 152 2.70 -13.92 -9.30
CA ALA A 152 1.53 -14.53 -8.68
C ALA A 152 1.73 -14.79 -7.18
N TYR A 153 2.90 -15.29 -6.80
CA TYR A 153 3.25 -15.51 -5.39
C TYR A 153 3.21 -14.20 -4.61
N ARG A 154 3.88 -13.14 -5.11
CA ARG A 154 3.91 -11.84 -4.43
C ARG A 154 2.52 -11.21 -4.30
N LEU A 155 1.70 -11.26 -5.34
CA LEU A 155 0.31 -10.78 -5.28
C LEU A 155 -0.52 -11.55 -4.23
N GLY A 156 -0.27 -12.86 -4.09
CA GLY A 156 -0.90 -13.69 -3.05
C GLY A 156 -0.51 -13.26 -1.64
N GLU A 157 0.77 -12.95 -1.39
CA GLU A 157 1.23 -12.42 -0.10
C GLU A 157 0.61 -11.05 0.21
N LEU A 158 0.63 -10.13 -0.76
CA LEU A 158 0.02 -8.81 -0.62
C LEU A 158 -1.48 -8.90 -0.34
N ALA A 159 -2.18 -9.82 -0.99
CA ALA A 159 -3.60 -10.07 -0.76
C ALA A 159 -3.89 -10.51 0.69
N LYS A 160 -3.09 -11.42 1.23
CA LYS A 160 -3.19 -11.84 2.65
C LYS A 160 -2.88 -10.69 3.60
N GLY A 161 -1.88 -9.87 3.28
CA GLY A 161 -1.56 -8.67 4.05
C GLY A 161 -2.71 -7.66 4.08
N MET A 162 -3.38 -7.45 2.93
CA MET A 162 -4.58 -6.62 2.85
C MET A 162 -5.71 -7.18 3.72
N GLU A 163 -5.95 -8.48 3.69
CA GLU A 163 -6.98 -9.13 4.53
C GLU A 163 -6.74 -8.87 6.01
N ALA A 164 -5.50 -9.00 6.48
CA ALA A 164 -5.13 -8.71 7.87
C ALA A 164 -5.33 -7.22 8.22
N THR A 165 -4.91 -6.31 7.34
CA THR A 165 -5.06 -4.88 7.53
C THR A 165 -6.52 -4.47 7.56
N LEU A 166 -7.33 -4.92 6.60
CA LEU A 166 -8.76 -4.62 6.51
C LEU A 166 -9.53 -5.16 7.73
N GLU A 167 -9.19 -6.35 8.21
CA GLU A 167 -9.78 -6.92 9.43
C GLU A 167 -9.41 -6.11 10.67
N GLY A 168 -8.17 -5.62 10.76
CA GLY A 168 -7.74 -4.72 11.83
C GLY A 168 -8.51 -3.40 11.82
N ILE A 169 -8.69 -2.79 10.66
CA ILE A 169 -9.49 -1.57 10.49
C ILE A 169 -10.95 -1.84 10.89
N ARG A 170 -11.54 -2.94 10.42
CA ARG A 170 -12.91 -3.32 10.77
C ARG A 170 -13.11 -3.40 12.27
N ARG A 171 -12.26 -4.14 12.98
CA ARG A 171 -12.35 -4.26 14.45
C ARG A 171 -12.20 -2.92 15.16
N ALA A 172 -11.31 -2.06 14.70
CA ALA A 172 -11.12 -0.74 15.29
C ALA A 172 -12.31 0.20 15.03
N ALA A 173 -12.98 0.07 13.89
CA ALA A 173 -14.14 0.88 13.54
C ALA A 173 -15.42 0.45 14.27
N GLU A 174 -15.60 -0.85 14.46
CA GLU A 174 -16.77 -1.45 15.10
C GLU A 174 -16.66 -1.50 16.65
N ALA A 175 -15.53 -1.12 17.21
CA ALA A 175 -15.30 -1.08 18.68
C ALA A 175 -15.97 0.20 19.32
#